data_6f9c13842da6ea938345bc50c3a84d06
#
_entry.id   6f9c13842da6ea938345bc50c3a84d06
#
_cell.length_a   1.000
_cell.length_b   1.000
_cell.length_c   1.000
_cell.angle_alpha   90.00
_cell.angle_beta   90.00
_cell.angle_gamma   90.00
#
_symmetry.space_group_name_H-M   'P 1'
#
loop_
_entity.id
_entity.type
_entity.pdbx_description
1 polymer ?
#
loop_
_entity_poly.entity_id
_entity_poly.type
_entity_poly.pdbx_seq_one_letter_code
_entity_poly.pdbx_strand_id
1 'polypeptide(L)' 'MLYLIYASKEAAIERADEEGKEKGYSYWKNGIGTRWITYPAETIDHTWALDVTDYNLDDSEKSSTVNSYAPLPDAED' A
#
# COMPACT_ATOMS: atom_id res chain seq x y z
N MET A 1 -5.92 2.86 11.72
CA MET A 1 -5.29 2.25 10.55
C MET A 1 -3.84 2.64 10.48
N LEU A 2 -3.04 1.78 9.89
CA LEU A 2 -1.61 2.05 9.75
C LEU A 2 -1.26 2.14 8.28
N TYR A 3 -0.41 3.08 7.94
CA TYR A 3 0.04 3.28 6.57
C TYR A 3 1.54 3.39 6.50
N LEU A 4 2.10 2.93 5.39
CA LEU A 4 3.49 3.19 5.05
C LEU A 4 3.50 4.09 3.82
N ILE A 5 4.40 5.05 3.82
CA ILE A 5 4.48 6.02 2.75
C ILE A 5 5.69 5.70 1.89
N TYR A 6 5.45 5.50 0.61
CA TYR A 6 6.49 5.11 -0.34
C TYR A 6 6.72 6.23 -1.34
N ALA A 7 7.94 6.32 -1.81
CA ALA A 7 8.30 7.35 -2.77
C ALA A 7 7.71 7.07 -4.15
N SER A 8 7.44 5.83 -4.47
CA SER A 8 6.90 5.49 -5.77
C SER A 8 5.77 4.48 -5.62
N LYS A 9 4.88 4.51 -6.60
CA LYS A 9 3.77 3.57 -6.64
C LYS A 9 4.28 2.14 -6.75
N GLU A 10 5.33 1.96 -7.54
CA GLU A 10 5.88 0.63 -7.77
C GLU A 10 6.41 0.02 -6.47
N ALA A 11 7.07 0.82 -5.66
CA ALA A 11 7.59 0.31 -4.41
C ALA A 11 6.46 -0.12 -3.47
N ALA A 12 5.39 0.66 -3.43
CA ALA A 12 4.24 0.30 -2.61
C ALA A 12 3.57 -0.97 -3.09
N ILE A 13 3.42 -1.10 -4.40
CA ILE A 13 2.80 -2.29 -4.97
C ILE A 13 3.66 -3.51 -4.72
N GLU A 14 4.97 -3.35 -4.81
CA GLU A 14 5.89 -4.45 -4.55
C GLU A 14 5.73 -4.98 -3.14
N ARG A 15 5.60 -4.06 -2.18
CA ARG A 15 5.40 -4.49 -0.80
C ARG A 15 4.07 -5.20 -0.62
N ALA A 16 3.02 -4.70 -1.25
CA ALA A 16 1.71 -5.34 -1.17
C ALA A 16 1.75 -6.75 -1.78
N ASP A 17 2.48 -6.89 -2.87
CA ASP A 17 2.63 -8.18 -3.53
C ASP A 17 3.35 -9.17 -2.63
N GLU A 18 4.39 -8.74 -1.96
CA GLU A 18 5.12 -9.60 -1.06
C GLU A 18 4.24 -10.10 0.08
N GLU A 19 3.44 -9.20 0.62
CA GLU A 19 2.56 -9.58 1.70
C GLU A 19 1.52 -10.58 1.22
N GLY A 20 0.99 -10.37 0.03
CA GLY A 20 0.03 -11.29 -0.53
C GLY A 20 0.60 -12.68 -0.73
N LYS A 21 1.84 -12.75 -1.17
CA LYS A 21 2.49 -14.04 -1.37
C LYS A 21 2.67 -14.77 -0.05
N GLU A 22 3.08 -14.07 0.97
CA GLU A 22 3.29 -14.66 2.27
C GLU A 22 2.01 -15.25 2.84
N LYS A 23 0.91 -14.58 2.59
CA LYS A 23 -0.38 -15.02 3.11
C LYS A 23 -1.10 -15.98 2.19
N GLY A 24 -0.47 -16.37 1.10
CA GLY A 24 -1.10 -17.29 0.16
C GLY A 24 -2.05 -16.62 -0.80
N TYR A 25 -2.03 -15.31 -0.89
CA TYR A 25 -2.85 -14.59 -1.85
C TYR A 25 -2.11 -14.48 -3.16
N SER A 26 -2.86 -14.39 -4.22
CA SER A 26 -2.29 -14.05 -5.51
C SER A 26 -2.31 -12.55 -5.66
N TYR A 27 -1.21 -12.00 -6.05
CA TYR A 27 -1.17 -10.60 -6.36
C TYR A 27 -2.02 -10.36 -7.60
N TRP A 28 -2.90 -9.41 -7.51
CA TRP A 28 -3.78 -9.09 -8.61
C TRP A 28 -3.00 -8.41 -9.72
N LYS A 29 -3.09 -8.95 -10.90
CA LYS A 29 -2.35 -8.45 -12.02
C LYS A 29 -3.18 -8.68 -13.26
N ASN A 30 -3.18 -7.74 -14.17
CA ASN A 30 -3.88 -7.88 -15.44
C ASN A 30 -5.37 -8.07 -15.28
N GLY A 31 -5.92 -7.61 -14.20
CA GLY A 31 -7.34 -7.71 -14.00
C GLY A 31 -7.83 -9.09 -13.60
N ILE A 32 -6.93 -9.98 -13.33
CA ILE A 32 -7.31 -11.32 -12.91
C ILE A 32 -6.97 -11.43 -11.46
N GLY A 33 -7.78 -10.81 -10.67
CA GLY A 33 -7.51 -10.79 -9.27
C GLY A 33 -8.22 -11.90 -8.59
N THR A 34 -7.49 -12.67 -7.90
CA THR A 34 -8.08 -13.64 -7.07
C THR A 34 -8.32 -13.09 -5.71
N ARG A 35 -7.47 -12.19 -5.33
CA ARG A 35 -7.60 -11.62 -4.02
C ARG A 35 -7.54 -10.17 -4.14
N TRP A 36 -8.18 -9.56 -3.21
CA TRP A 36 -8.00 -8.16 -3.09
C TRP A 36 -6.65 -7.94 -2.44
N ILE A 37 -6.03 -6.86 -2.82
CA ILE A 37 -4.89 -6.35 -2.10
C ILE A 37 -5.16 -4.89 -1.87
N THR A 38 -4.46 -4.33 -0.92
CA THR A 38 -4.58 -2.92 -0.67
C THR A 38 -3.78 -2.17 -1.71
N TYR A 39 -4.45 -1.39 -2.51
CA TYR A 39 -3.77 -0.56 -3.50
C TYR A 39 -3.28 0.71 -2.83
N PRO A 40 -2.10 1.19 -3.19
CA PRO A 40 -1.64 2.45 -2.63
C PRO A 40 -2.43 3.61 -3.19
N ALA A 41 -2.55 4.64 -2.39
CA ALA A 41 -3.23 5.87 -2.77
C ALA A 41 -2.22 7.00 -2.82
N GLU A 42 -2.32 7.84 -3.84
CA GLU A 42 -1.40 8.95 -3.97
C GLU A 42 -1.73 10.02 -2.95
N THR A 43 -0.69 10.59 -2.35
CA THR A 43 -0.85 11.65 -1.37
C THR A 43 -0.69 13.00 -2.03
N ILE A 44 -1.01 14.04 -1.28
CA ILE A 44 -0.89 15.39 -1.78
C ILE A 44 0.57 15.74 -2.10
N ASP A 45 1.51 15.02 -1.51
CA ASP A 45 2.94 15.21 -1.78
C ASP A 45 3.44 14.33 -2.90
N HIS A 46 2.54 13.65 -3.57
CA HIS A 46 2.87 12.74 -4.68
C HIS A 46 3.70 11.54 -4.22
N THR A 47 3.60 11.20 -2.96
CA THR A 47 4.07 9.92 -2.46
C THR A 47 2.89 8.94 -2.43
N TRP A 48 3.12 7.73 -1.99
CA TRP A 48 2.10 6.69 -2.08
C TRP A 48 1.89 6.05 -0.73
N ALA A 49 0.66 6.13 -0.23
CA ALA A 49 0.30 5.59 1.07
C ALA A 49 -0.28 4.19 0.88
N LEU A 50 0.28 3.25 1.59
CA LEU A 50 -0.17 1.86 1.53
C LEU A 50 -0.74 1.48 2.89
N ASP A 51 -1.98 1.01 2.90
CA ASP A 51 -2.61 0.55 4.14
C ASP A 51 -1.98 -0.78 4.52
N VAL A 52 -1.27 -0.78 5.62
CA VAL A 52 -0.55 -1.97 6.08
C VAL A 52 -1.09 -2.48 7.40
N THR A 53 -2.34 -2.16 7.71
CA THR A 53 -2.93 -2.48 9.00
C THR A 53 -2.80 -3.97 9.34
N ASP A 54 -3.02 -4.82 8.35
CA ASP A 54 -2.98 -6.27 8.56
C ASP A 54 -1.70 -6.91 8.07
N TYR A 55 -0.69 -6.11 7.79
CA TYR A 55 0.55 -6.62 7.26
C TYR A 55 1.47 -7.13 8.36
N ASN A 56 2.31 -8.05 7.99
CA ASN A 56 3.34 -8.55 8.88
C ASN A 56 4.58 -7.69 8.72
N LEU A 57 4.70 -6.67 9.54
CA LEU A 57 5.74 -5.66 9.38
C LEU A 57 6.97 -6.02 10.21
N ASP A 58 8.15 -5.68 9.67
CA ASP A 58 9.36 -5.79 10.48
C ASP A 58 9.51 -4.55 11.36
N ASP A 59 10.54 -4.53 12.18
CA ASP A 59 10.71 -3.45 13.14
C ASP A 59 10.93 -2.10 12.46
N SER A 60 11.65 -2.11 11.36
CA SER A 60 11.90 -0.89 10.62
C SER A 60 10.61 -0.32 10.05
N GLU A 61 9.79 -1.19 9.49
CA GLU A 61 8.52 -0.76 8.94
C GLU A 61 7.60 -0.24 10.04
N LYS A 62 7.56 -0.94 11.16
CA LYS A 62 6.70 -0.51 12.26
C LYS A 62 7.04 0.89 12.73
N SER A 63 8.31 1.23 12.75
CA SER A 63 8.70 2.54 13.22
C SER A 63 8.40 3.63 12.21
N SER A 64 8.09 3.26 10.98
CA SER A 64 7.79 4.22 9.92
C SER A 64 6.31 4.37 9.64
N THR A 65 5.45 3.63 10.32
CA THR A 65 4.01 3.72 10.05
C THR A 65 3.44 5.03 10.54
N VAL A 66 2.41 5.49 9.84
CA VAL A 66 1.64 6.67 10.24
C VAL A 66 0.18 6.27 10.30
N ASN A 67 -0.59 7.05 11.02
CA ASN A 67 -2.00 6.76 11.22
C ASN A 67 -2.90 7.37 10.18
N SER A 68 -2.40 8.34 9.44
CA SER A 68 -3.21 9.02 8.44
C SER A 68 -2.29 9.69 7.44
N TYR A 69 -2.86 10.11 6.34
CA TYR A 69 -2.12 10.84 5.32
C TYR A 69 -3.09 11.79 4.62
N ALA A 70 -2.54 12.77 3.91
CA ALA A 70 -3.35 13.71 3.15
C ALA A 70 -3.51 13.18 1.73
N PRO A 71 -4.69 12.74 1.34
CA PRO A 71 -4.87 12.17 0.02
C PRO A 71 -4.88 13.23 -1.06
N LEU A 72 -4.47 12.82 -2.25
CA LEU A 72 -4.55 13.70 -3.40
C LEU A 72 -6.02 13.87 -3.77
N PRO A 73 -6.50 15.10 -3.95
CA PRO A 73 -7.90 15.29 -4.31
C PRO A 73 -8.20 14.73 -5.69
N ASP A 74 -9.42 14.30 -5.86
CA ASP A 74 -9.88 13.82 -7.14
C ASP A 74 -9.85 14.94 -8.15
N ALA A 75 -9.16 14.70 -9.25
CA ALA A 75 -8.98 15.74 -10.23
C ALA A 75 -10.25 16.01 -11.03
N GLU A 76 -11.10 15.01 -11.15
CA GLU A 76 -12.22 15.19 -12.03
C GLU A 76 -13.34 15.96 -11.39
N ASP A 77 -13.21 16.25 -10.15
CA ASP A 77 -14.19 17.12 -9.53
C ASP A 77 -13.85 18.57 -9.68
#